data_760b28eee4b5cc0cc6d8e97f2c893a7c
#
_entry.id   760b28eee4b5cc0cc6d8e97f2c893a7c
#
_cell.length_a   1.000
_cell.length_b   1.000
_cell.length_c   1.000
_cell.angle_alpha   90.00
_cell.angle_beta   90.00
_cell.angle_gamma   90.00
#
_symmetry.space_group_name_H-M   'P 1'
#
loop_
_entity.id
_entity.type
_entity.pdbx_description
1 polymer ?
#
loop_
_entity_poly.entity_id
_entity_poly.type
_entity_poly.pdbx_seq_one_letter_code
_entity_poly.pdbx_strand_id
1 'polypeptide(L)'
;MNILKSFPSSARRGRFLALLTKSRPLSVDTAEYAKRNYASNVSEYNTVIGSLIAQRRGYLLRDVYDDMMLDGVQPVRDTFHALIVGTMKGSRLQDAFFFRDEMKAMGLPPDVNLYNFLISTCGKCKSSDTAIKLLEEMKRHSVKLKGETYICLLNALAATGRTDQVYAIVRDMTAAGLGLNKFCYAGLITAFKNKLPTTEETTAKIIELVKQSKGWSSIEASTDSGENVMMNVSEEELYNIPTAEFVHRRGFINRQLTVYHVALNACADLKSKETVETLLDTIKRDGYSYDVFIVMQAMRCYFNCEDIDSGVRIFEEYTSSRPPTAELYVTLIEGAMVGYTPRGMQIAQENLEKMYARGFFLNPKMGSDLLLAAAGEKTGGYTTANYVWDLLQSRRISPSLPAVKAYYEGLKEREIPADDPRLVLVGRMYDNLNLRFGGRRNT
;
A
#
# COMPACT_ATOMS: atom_id res chain seq x y z
N MET A 1 -22.30 -24.82 23.78
CA MET A 1 -21.67 -25.63 24.83
C MET A 1 -20.23 -25.19 25.03
N ASN A 2 -19.95 -24.73 26.25
CA ASN A 2 -18.69 -24.13 26.68
C ASN A 2 -17.54 -25.15 26.70
N ILE A 3 -16.49 -24.96 25.90
CA ILE A 3 -15.16 -25.49 26.20
C ILE A 3 -14.09 -24.49 25.72
N LEU A 4 -14.01 -23.37 26.41
CA LEU A 4 -12.82 -22.49 26.42
C LEU A 4 -12.74 -21.86 27.83
N LYS A 5 -12.57 -22.70 28.83
CA LYS A 5 -12.19 -22.26 30.18
C LYS A 5 -10.68 -22.31 30.31
N SER A 6 -10.11 -21.13 30.55
CA SER A 6 -8.90 -20.82 31.33
C SER A 6 -7.79 -21.89 31.36
N PHE A 7 -6.81 -21.76 30.44
CA PHE A 7 -5.49 -22.34 30.67
C PHE A 7 -4.55 -21.27 31.22
N PRO A 8 -3.79 -21.57 32.27
CA PRO A 8 -2.78 -20.65 32.80
C PRO A 8 -1.70 -20.38 31.74
N SER A 9 -1.20 -19.16 31.70
CA SER A 9 -0.25 -18.65 30.68
C SER A 9 1.02 -19.52 30.54
N SER A 10 1.47 -20.16 31.60
CA SER A 10 2.63 -21.06 31.61
C SER A 10 2.42 -22.37 30.83
N ALA A 11 1.19 -22.90 30.81
CA ALA A 11 0.87 -24.14 30.08
C ALA A 11 0.78 -23.93 28.56
N ARG A 12 0.42 -22.70 28.13
CA ARG A 12 0.47 -22.35 26.70
C ARG A 12 1.90 -22.19 26.19
N ARG A 13 2.80 -21.62 27.03
CA ARG A 13 4.24 -21.48 26.67
C ARG A 13 4.89 -22.87 26.47
N GLY A 14 4.63 -23.81 27.34
CA GLY A 14 5.17 -25.17 27.21
C GLY A 14 4.62 -25.96 26.01
N ARG A 15 3.35 -25.73 25.60
CA ARG A 15 2.77 -26.35 24.41
C ARG A 15 3.24 -25.71 23.11
N PHE A 16 3.46 -24.39 23.08
CA PHE A 16 3.99 -23.70 21.91
C PHE A 16 5.45 -24.11 21.65
N LEU A 17 6.27 -24.16 22.66
CA LEU A 17 7.64 -24.72 22.58
C LEU A 17 7.63 -26.21 22.19
N ALA A 18 6.69 -27.01 22.70
CA ALA A 18 6.57 -28.42 22.35
C ALA A 18 6.04 -28.66 20.92
N LEU A 19 5.25 -27.73 20.37
CA LEU A 19 4.81 -27.78 18.97
C LEU A 19 5.94 -27.36 18.02
N LEU A 20 6.74 -26.36 18.37
CA LEU A 20 7.91 -25.95 17.61
C LEU A 20 8.99 -27.06 17.58
N THR A 21 9.16 -27.79 18.68
CA THR A 21 10.11 -28.93 18.76
C THR A 21 9.62 -30.19 18.06
N LYS A 22 8.29 -30.36 17.86
CA LYS A 22 7.71 -31.53 17.18
C LYS A 22 7.49 -31.37 15.67
N SER A 23 7.46 -30.17 15.12
CA SER A 23 7.05 -29.95 13.74
C SER A 23 8.15 -29.65 12.74
N ARG A 24 9.42 -29.51 13.18
CA ARG A 24 10.60 -29.45 12.29
C ARG A 24 11.82 -30.04 13.00
N PRO A 25 12.45 -31.07 12.45
CA PRO A 25 13.86 -31.31 12.72
C PRO A 25 14.65 -30.25 11.93
N LEU A 26 14.65 -29.00 12.41
CA LEU A 26 15.72 -28.07 12.09
C LEU A 26 16.88 -28.58 12.93
N SER A 27 17.80 -29.30 12.29
CA SER A 27 19.17 -29.44 12.78
C SER A 27 19.86 -28.08 12.65
N VAL A 28 19.34 -27.08 13.32
CA VAL A 28 20.07 -25.86 13.57
C VAL A 28 21.00 -26.20 14.72
N ASP A 29 22.28 -26.22 14.41
CA ASP A 29 23.31 -26.40 15.39
C ASP A 29 23.08 -25.38 16.51
N THR A 30 22.88 -25.84 17.75
CA THR A 30 22.66 -24.97 18.90
C THR A 30 23.78 -23.96 19.11
N ALA A 31 24.98 -24.26 18.60
CA ALA A 31 26.13 -23.35 18.54
C ALA A 31 25.97 -22.24 17.51
N GLU A 32 25.24 -22.44 16.42
CA GLU A 32 24.90 -21.42 15.42
C GLU A 32 23.77 -20.51 15.90
N TYR A 33 22.83 -21.03 16.68
CA TYR A 33 21.76 -20.26 17.31
C TYR A 33 22.30 -19.30 18.37
N ALA A 34 23.28 -19.72 19.15
CA ALA A 34 23.96 -18.89 20.14
C ALA A 34 24.82 -17.75 19.52
N LYS A 35 25.10 -17.81 18.22
CA LYS A 35 25.79 -16.74 17.48
C LYS A 35 24.88 -15.65 16.90
N ARG A 36 23.57 -15.77 17.04
CA ARG A 36 22.63 -14.73 16.62
C ARG A 36 22.54 -13.58 17.63
N ASN A 37 23.65 -12.93 17.87
CA ASN A 37 23.74 -11.85 18.87
C ASN A 37 23.47 -10.49 18.21
N TYR A 38 22.28 -10.30 17.61
CA TYR A 38 21.90 -9.02 17.01
C TYR A 38 21.10 -8.12 17.97
N ALA A 39 20.56 -8.66 19.05
CA ALA A 39 19.86 -7.91 20.10
C ALA A 39 19.87 -8.70 21.41
N SER A 40 20.00 -8.00 22.53
CA SER A 40 20.07 -8.59 23.88
C SER A 40 19.06 -8.02 24.87
N ASN A 41 18.40 -6.93 24.49
CA ASN A 41 17.43 -6.23 25.34
C ASN A 41 16.29 -5.60 24.53
N VAL A 42 15.25 -5.13 25.20
CA VAL A 42 14.04 -4.55 24.58
C VAL A 42 14.37 -3.40 23.63
N SER A 43 15.31 -2.52 23.98
CA SER A 43 15.67 -1.35 23.19
C SER A 43 16.31 -1.75 21.85
N GLU A 44 17.22 -2.75 21.89
CA GLU A 44 17.87 -3.27 20.70
C GLU A 44 16.88 -3.99 19.79
N TYR A 45 15.98 -4.82 20.34
CA TYR A 45 14.91 -5.45 19.57
C TYR A 45 13.98 -4.42 18.93
N ASN A 46 13.60 -3.38 19.65
CA ASN A 46 12.78 -2.29 19.10
C ASN A 46 13.51 -1.55 17.97
N THR A 47 14.83 -1.38 18.06
CA THR A 47 15.67 -0.79 17.00
C THR A 47 15.68 -1.68 15.75
N VAL A 48 15.84 -3.00 15.92
CA VAL A 48 15.77 -3.98 14.82
C VAL A 48 14.38 -3.95 14.16
N ILE A 49 13.31 -3.99 14.94
CA ILE A 49 11.93 -3.90 14.45
C ILE A 49 11.74 -2.60 13.65
N GLY A 50 12.15 -1.45 14.19
CA GLY A 50 12.09 -0.16 13.51
C GLY A 50 12.86 -0.14 12.19
N SER A 51 14.05 -0.72 12.16
CA SER A 51 14.87 -0.85 10.95
C SER A 51 14.18 -1.70 9.87
N LEU A 52 13.59 -2.84 10.25
CA LEU A 52 12.85 -3.70 9.32
C LEU A 52 11.61 -3.00 8.75
N ILE A 53 10.92 -2.21 9.57
CA ILE A 53 9.77 -1.40 9.12
C ILE A 53 10.23 -0.34 8.10
N ALA A 54 11.32 0.38 8.40
CA ALA A 54 11.88 1.39 7.50
C ALA A 54 12.33 0.78 6.16
N GLN A 55 12.88 -0.43 6.19
CA GLN A 55 13.30 -1.18 5.00
C GLN A 55 12.13 -1.89 4.27
N ARG A 56 10.87 -1.73 4.72
CA ARG A 56 9.69 -2.43 4.21
C ARG A 56 9.79 -3.97 4.27
N ARG A 57 10.56 -4.50 5.23
CA ARG A 57 10.75 -5.94 5.47
C ARG A 57 9.79 -6.48 6.54
N GLY A 58 8.54 -6.02 6.53
CA GLY A 58 7.52 -6.40 7.52
C GLY A 58 7.25 -7.90 7.64
N TYR A 59 7.64 -8.70 6.63
CA TYR A 59 7.51 -10.16 6.67
C TYR A 59 8.45 -10.85 7.67
N LEU A 60 9.50 -10.16 8.15
CA LEU A 60 10.43 -10.67 9.16
C LEU A 60 10.03 -10.31 10.60
N LEU A 61 9.01 -9.48 10.78
CA LEU A 61 8.61 -9.01 12.12
C LEU A 61 8.18 -10.17 13.03
N ARG A 62 7.57 -11.21 12.45
CA ARG A 62 7.18 -12.39 13.20
C ARG A 62 8.40 -13.17 13.69
N ASP A 63 9.38 -13.35 12.81
CA ASP A 63 10.60 -14.09 13.13
C ASP A 63 11.39 -13.36 14.25
N VAL A 64 11.52 -12.02 14.16
CA VAL A 64 12.17 -11.20 15.20
C VAL A 64 11.43 -11.23 16.54
N TYR A 65 10.10 -11.23 16.51
CA TYR A 65 9.30 -11.39 17.72
C TYR A 65 9.51 -12.76 18.37
N ASP A 66 9.50 -13.82 17.56
CA ASP A 66 9.73 -15.18 18.04
C ASP A 66 11.17 -15.31 18.62
N ASP A 67 12.19 -14.71 17.99
CA ASP A 67 13.56 -14.63 18.53
C ASP A 67 13.61 -13.89 19.89
N MET A 68 12.93 -12.73 19.99
CA MET A 68 12.84 -11.95 21.22
C MET A 68 12.24 -12.76 22.37
N MET A 69 11.19 -13.54 22.08
CA MET A 69 10.55 -14.42 23.07
C MET A 69 11.44 -15.60 23.48
N LEU A 70 12.20 -16.17 22.54
CA LEU A 70 13.13 -17.26 22.79
C LEU A 70 14.33 -16.80 23.66
N ASP A 71 14.80 -15.57 23.46
CA ASP A 71 15.85 -14.95 24.28
C ASP A 71 15.35 -14.54 25.70
N GLY A 72 14.08 -14.75 25.99
CA GLY A 72 13.47 -14.40 27.28
C GLY A 72 13.28 -12.90 27.48
N VAL A 73 13.44 -12.09 26.42
CA VAL A 73 13.22 -10.65 26.47
C VAL A 73 11.72 -10.35 26.39
N GLN A 74 11.16 -9.70 27.41
CA GLN A 74 9.72 -9.42 27.48
C GLN A 74 9.38 -8.20 26.62
N PRO A 75 8.48 -8.32 25.62
CA PRO A 75 7.98 -7.19 24.86
C PRO A 75 7.22 -6.20 25.74
N VAL A 76 7.36 -4.92 25.46
CA VAL A 76 6.61 -3.85 26.13
C VAL A 76 5.53 -3.29 25.18
N ARG A 77 4.70 -2.37 25.66
CA ARG A 77 3.65 -1.73 24.87
C ARG A 77 4.19 -1.14 23.56
N ASP A 78 5.31 -0.42 23.62
CA ASP A 78 5.92 0.20 22.46
C ASP A 78 6.40 -0.83 21.42
N THR A 79 6.88 -2.00 21.87
CA THR A 79 7.22 -3.11 20.98
C THR A 79 6.02 -3.58 20.18
N PHE A 80 4.85 -3.77 20.83
CA PHE A 80 3.63 -4.17 20.16
C PHE A 80 3.10 -3.10 19.22
N HIS A 81 3.18 -1.82 19.61
CA HIS A 81 2.82 -0.71 18.71
C HIS A 81 3.70 -0.73 17.46
N ALA A 82 5.02 -0.86 17.59
CA ALA A 82 5.93 -0.95 16.46
C ALA A 82 5.61 -2.15 15.55
N LEU A 83 5.40 -3.34 16.12
CA LEU A 83 5.04 -4.54 15.36
C LEU A 83 3.73 -4.35 14.58
N ILE A 84 2.69 -3.79 15.22
CA ILE A 84 1.38 -3.56 14.58
C ILE A 84 1.47 -2.48 13.50
N VAL A 85 2.23 -1.40 13.71
CA VAL A 85 2.52 -0.41 12.66
C VAL A 85 3.24 -1.06 11.46
N GLY A 86 4.21 -1.92 11.72
CA GLY A 86 4.91 -2.65 10.67
C GLY A 86 3.99 -3.58 9.88
N THR A 87 3.05 -4.26 10.54
CA THR A 87 2.03 -5.09 9.87
C THR A 87 1.04 -4.23 9.09
N MET A 88 0.66 -3.05 9.59
CA MET A 88 -0.18 -2.08 8.88
C MET A 88 0.51 -1.60 7.59
N LYS A 89 1.79 -1.21 7.67
CA LYS A 89 2.57 -0.78 6.48
C LYS A 89 2.71 -1.92 5.47
N GLY A 90 2.84 -3.16 5.93
CA GLY A 90 2.96 -4.37 5.11
C GLY A 90 1.64 -5.02 4.67
N SER A 91 0.47 -4.46 5.05
CA SER A 91 -0.86 -5.04 4.78
C SER A 91 -1.01 -6.50 5.27
N ARG A 92 -0.48 -6.80 6.47
CA ARG A 92 -0.41 -8.15 7.04
C ARG A 92 -1.44 -8.32 8.17
N LEU A 93 -2.70 -8.52 7.80
CA LEU A 93 -3.83 -8.52 8.74
C LEU A 93 -3.71 -9.62 9.81
N GLN A 94 -3.34 -10.85 9.42
CA GLN A 94 -3.22 -11.97 10.34
C GLN A 94 -2.14 -11.74 11.41
N ASP A 95 -0.98 -11.21 11.00
CA ASP A 95 0.10 -10.89 11.94
C ASP A 95 -0.31 -9.73 12.88
N ALA A 96 -1.07 -8.74 12.37
CA ALA A 96 -1.58 -7.65 13.20
C ALA A 96 -2.48 -8.17 14.33
N PHE A 97 -3.38 -9.10 14.03
CA PHE A 97 -4.23 -9.74 15.03
C PHE A 97 -3.44 -10.65 15.97
N PHE A 98 -2.46 -11.37 15.45
CA PHE A 98 -1.58 -12.17 16.30
C PHE A 98 -0.88 -11.30 17.35
N PHE A 99 -0.25 -10.19 16.96
CA PHE A 99 0.44 -9.31 17.92
C PHE A 99 -0.53 -8.63 18.90
N ARG A 100 -1.75 -8.28 18.48
CA ARG A 100 -2.80 -7.82 19.39
C ARG A 100 -3.12 -8.88 20.44
N ASP A 101 -3.29 -10.13 20.05
CA ASP A 101 -3.68 -11.21 20.95
C ASP A 101 -2.54 -11.59 21.90
N GLU A 102 -1.29 -11.58 21.42
CA GLU A 102 -0.10 -11.74 22.27
C GLU A 102 -0.01 -10.62 23.32
N MET A 103 -0.22 -9.36 22.89
CA MET A 103 -0.25 -8.20 23.79
C MET A 103 -1.30 -8.37 24.91
N LYS A 104 -2.52 -8.79 24.53
CA LYS A 104 -3.59 -9.07 25.50
C LYS A 104 -3.23 -10.22 26.43
N ALA A 105 -2.61 -11.29 25.93
CA ALA A 105 -2.18 -12.44 26.72
C ALA A 105 -1.12 -12.06 27.77
N MET A 106 -0.34 -11.01 27.51
CA MET A 106 0.62 -10.43 28.46
C MET A 106 0.01 -9.42 29.45
N GLY A 107 -1.32 -9.25 29.44
CA GLY A 107 -2.02 -8.32 30.31
C GLY A 107 -1.90 -6.85 29.90
N LEU A 108 -1.47 -6.56 28.67
CA LEU A 108 -1.38 -5.22 28.12
C LEU A 108 -2.65 -4.93 27.28
N PRO A 109 -3.61 -4.14 27.77
CA PRO A 109 -4.81 -3.83 27.00
C PRO A 109 -4.47 -2.91 25.81
N PRO A 110 -5.06 -3.14 24.61
CA PRO A 110 -4.95 -2.26 23.48
C PRO A 110 -5.52 -0.87 23.79
N ASP A 111 -4.81 0.18 23.38
CA ASP A 111 -5.27 1.57 23.44
C ASP A 111 -5.95 2.02 22.13
N VAL A 112 -6.46 3.25 22.09
CA VAL A 112 -7.15 3.81 20.93
C VAL A 112 -6.25 3.85 19.68
N ASN A 113 -4.97 4.16 19.84
CA ASN A 113 -4.03 4.26 18.72
C ASN A 113 -3.81 2.88 18.09
N LEU A 114 -3.65 1.86 18.92
CA LEU A 114 -3.49 0.48 18.45
C LEU A 114 -4.73 0.00 17.70
N TYR A 115 -5.93 0.32 18.19
CA TYR A 115 -7.17 0.03 17.44
C TYR A 115 -7.22 0.77 16.11
N ASN A 116 -6.78 2.05 16.04
CA ASN A 116 -6.72 2.80 14.79
C ASN A 116 -5.78 2.12 13.77
N PHE A 117 -4.61 1.62 14.20
CA PHE A 117 -3.71 0.87 13.32
C PHE A 117 -4.31 -0.45 12.83
N LEU A 118 -5.02 -1.17 13.69
CA LEU A 118 -5.72 -2.41 13.31
C LEU A 118 -6.84 -2.13 12.30
N ILE A 119 -7.66 -1.09 12.53
CA ILE A 119 -8.73 -0.68 11.62
C ILE A 119 -8.15 -0.22 10.27
N SER A 120 -7.06 0.54 10.27
CA SER A 120 -6.33 0.93 9.07
C SER A 120 -5.85 -0.29 8.28
N THR A 121 -5.30 -1.31 8.98
CA THR A 121 -4.88 -2.57 8.37
C THR A 121 -6.05 -3.31 7.74
N CYS A 122 -7.23 -3.32 8.40
CA CYS A 122 -8.45 -3.88 7.83
C CYS A 122 -8.84 -3.16 6.53
N GLY A 123 -8.73 -1.83 6.48
CA GLY A 123 -8.98 -1.03 5.27
C GLY A 123 -8.06 -1.43 4.12
N LYS A 124 -6.74 -1.52 4.36
CA LYS A 124 -5.76 -1.96 3.35
C LYS A 124 -6.04 -3.37 2.82
N CYS A 125 -6.52 -4.25 3.68
CA CYS A 125 -6.84 -5.64 3.33
C CYS A 125 -8.29 -5.82 2.86
N LYS A 126 -9.06 -4.75 2.69
CA LYS A 126 -10.50 -4.77 2.29
C LYS A 126 -11.36 -5.67 3.20
N SER A 127 -11.06 -5.70 4.49
CA SER A 127 -11.75 -6.50 5.51
C SER A 127 -12.62 -5.61 6.40
N SER A 128 -13.65 -4.99 5.81
CA SER A 128 -14.53 -4.05 6.50
C SER A 128 -15.36 -4.67 7.63
N ASP A 129 -15.79 -5.93 7.51
CA ASP A 129 -16.50 -6.63 8.60
C ASP A 129 -15.64 -6.78 9.85
N THR A 130 -14.34 -7.01 9.65
CA THR A 130 -13.39 -7.07 10.75
C THR A 130 -13.18 -5.69 11.41
N ALA A 131 -13.18 -4.61 10.61
CA ALA A 131 -13.13 -3.25 11.15
C ALA A 131 -14.36 -2.92 12.03
N ILE A 132 -15.56 -3.38 11.63
CA ILE A 132 -16.80 -3.25 12.43
C ILE A 132 -16.68 -4.03 13.75
N LYS A 133 -16.16 -5.26 13.70
CA LYS A 133 -15.93 -6.07 14.92
C LYS A 133 -14.96 -5.40 15.88
N LEU A 134 -13.94 -4.72 15.37
CA LEU A 134 -13.01 -3.92 16.20
C LEU A 134 -13.71 -2.73 16.85
N LEU A 135 -14.61 -2.04 16.14
CA LEU A 135 -15.43 -0.97 16.73
C LEU A 135 -16.31 -1.50 17.87
N GLU A 136 -16.96 -2.65 17.67
CA GLU A 136 -17.76 -3.29 18.72
C GLU A 136 -16.90 -3.72 19.91
N GLU A 137 -15.68 -4.19 19.66
CA GLU A 137 -14.71 -4.52 20.71
C GLU A 137 -14.30 -3.28 21.50
N MET A 138 -14.00 -2.15 20.83
CA MET A 138 -13.71 -0.87 21.48
C MET A 138 -14.86 -0.42 22.38
N LYS A 139 -16.11 -0.49 21.89
CA LYS A 139 -17.31 -0.14 22.68
C LYS A 139 -17.46 -1.03 23.90
N ARG A 140 -17.26 -2.35 23.76
CA ARG A 140 -17.33 -3.30 24.89
C ARG A 140 -16.27 -3.05 25.96
N HIS A 141 -15.08 -2.62 25.56
CA HIS A 141 -13.98 -2.27 26.47
C HIS A 141 -14.00 -0.81 26.93
N SER A 142 -15.07 -0.07 26.60
CA SER A 142 -15.22 1.35 26.96
C SER A 142 -14.06 2.23 26.49
N VAL A 143 -13.42 1.87 25.37
CA VAL A 143 -12.39 2.69 24.75
C VAL A 143 -13.04 3.88 24.05
N LYS A 144 -12.70 5.10 24.48
CA LYS A 144 -13.27 6.34 23.95
C LYS A 144 -12.88 6.52 22.48
N LEU A 145 -13.87 6.65 21.59
CA LEU A 145 -13.65 6.95 20.18
C LEU A 145 -13.17 8.39 20.01
N LYS A 146 -12.14 8.57 19.17
CA LYS A 146 -11.60 9.88 18.77
C LYS A 146 -11.96 10.16 17.31
N GLY A 147 -11.76 11.40 16.84
CA GLY A 147 -11.95 11.77 15.45
C GLY A 147 -11.18 10.87 14.48
N GLU A 148 -9.92 10.57 14.80
CA GLU A 148 -9.08 9.64 14.04
C GLU A 148 -9.70 8.26 13.89
N THR A 149 -10.36 7.73 14.93
CA THR A 149 -11.02 6.42 14.90
C THR A 149 -12.18 6.41 13.90
N TYR A 150 -13.00 7.47 13.88
CA TYR A 150 -14.08 7.61 12.89
C TYR A 150 -13.54 7.68 11.47
N ILE A 151 -12.45 8.43 11.25
CA ILE A 151 -11.81 8.54 9.93
C ILE A 151 -11.23 7.19 9.49
N CYS A 152 -10.55 6.44 10.38
CA CYS A 152 -10.06 5.10 10.07
C CYS A 152 -11.19 4.15 9.69
N LEU A 153 -12.29 4.13 10.45
CA LEU A 153 -13.49 3.31 10.17
C LEU A 153 -14.13 3.70 8.84
N LEU A 154 -14.32 4.99 8.60
CA LEU A 154 -14.86 5.51 7.37
C LEU A 154 -14.04 5.02 6.16
N ASN A 155 -12.73 5.16 6.20
CA ASN A 155 -11.84 4.73 5.12
C ASN A 155 -11.78 3.20 4.98
N ALA A 156 -11.87 2.44 6.08
CA ALA A 156 -11.91 0.98 6.03
C ALA A 156 -13.21 0.46 5.36
N LEU A 157 -14.35 1.11 5.62
CA LEU A 157 -15.63 0.80 4.97
C LEU A 157 -15.64 1.27 3.51
N ALA A 158 -15.04 2.43 3.23
CA ALA A 158 -14.89 2.97 1.88
C ALA A 158 -14.08 2.05 0.96
N ALA A 159 -13.08 1.36 1.48
CA ALA A 159 -12.26 0.41 0.72
C ALA A 159 -13.07 -0.73 0.09
N THR A 160 -14.26 -1.04 0.62
CA THR A 160 -15.19 -2.07 0.11
C THR A 160 -16.46 -1.49 -0.53
N GLY A 161 -16.55 -0.17 -0.70
CA GLY A 161 -17.67 0.48 -1.35
C GLY A 161 -18.98 0.50 -0.55
N ARG A 162 -18.94 0.35 0.77
CA ARG A 162 -20.12 0.32 1.67
C ARG A 162 -20.64 1.71 1.99
N THR A 163 -21.16 2.41 0.98
CA THR A 163 -21.58 3.80 1.08
C THR A 163 -22.55 4.08 2.21
N ASP A 164 -23.54 3.21 2.45
CA ASP A 164 -24.56 3.43 3.49
C ASP A 164 -23.93 3.39 4.91
N GLN A 165 -23.00 2.48 5.13
CA GLN A 165 -22.27 2.38 6.37
C GLN A 165 -21.28 3.54 6.55
N VAL A 166 -20.64 4.00 5.46
CA VAL A 166 -19.80 5.20 5.47
C VAL A 166 -20.61 6.42 5.90
N TYR A 167 -21.83 6.62 5.34
CA TYR A 167 -22.72 7.71 5.78
C TYR A 167 -23.21 7.52 7.22
N ALA A 168 -23.37 6.30 7.71
CA ALA A 168 -23.68 6.05 9.11
C ALA A 168 -22.56 6.54 10.02
N ILE A 169 -21.28 6.22 9.69
CA ILE A 169 -20.11 6.73 10.42
C ILE A 169 -20.05 8.26 10.37
N VAL A 170 -20.33 8.88 9.22
CA VAL A 170 -20.38 10.35 9.11
C VAL A 170 -21.44 10.94 10.06
N ARG A 171 -22.64 10.35 10.13
CA ARG A 171 -23.69 10.79 11.06
C ARG A 171 -23.26 10.63 12.52
N ASP A 172 -22.67 9.49 12.88
CA ASP A 172 -22.17 9.25 14.23
C ASP A 172 -21.07 10.26 14.62
N MET A 173 -20.16 10.56 13.70
CA MET A 173 -19.09 11.53 13.86
C MET A 173 -19.67 12.94 14.09
N THR A 174 -20.62 13.38 13.26
CA THR A 174 -21.27 14.70 13.39
C THR A 174 -22.13 14.79 14.64
N ALA A 175 -22.83 13.72 15.02
CA ALA A 175 -23.57 13.65 16.28
C ALA A 175 -22.66 13.75 17.53
N ALA A 176 -21.40 13.28 17.40
CA ALA A 176 -20.38 13.46 18.41
C ALA A 176 -19.75 14.88 18.43
N GLY A 177 -20.26 15.82 17.61
CA GLY A 177 -19.76 17.19 17.51
C GLY A 177 -18.48 17.36 16.71
N LEU A 178 -18.07 16.36 15.92
CA LEU A 178 -16.86 16.39 15.11
C LEU A 178 -17.19 16.86 13.68
N GLY A 179 -16.37 17.78 13.15
CA GLY A 179 -16.47 18.24 11.77
C GLY A 179 -15.87 17.25 10.78
N LEU A 180 -16.29 17.37 9.51
CA LEU A 180 -15.69 16.59 8.42
C LEU A 180 -14.43 17.33 7.91
N ASN A 181 -13.33 16.61 7.80
CA ASN A 181 -12.08 17.14 7.24
C ASN A 181 -11.80 16.55 5.84
N LYS A 182 -10.68 16.94 5.23
CA LYS A 182 -10.23 16.45 3.93
C LYS A 182 -10.16 14.92 3.83
N PHE A 183 -9.82 14.22 4.91
CA PHE A 183 -9.72 12.76 4.93
C PHE A 183 -11.10 12.06 4.99
N CYS A 184 -12.10 12.72 5.57
CA CYS A 184 -13.48 12.24 5.48
C CYS A 184 -14.00 12.31 4.04
N TYR A 185 -13.76 13.43 3.34
CA TYR A 185 -14.12 13.58 1.92
C TYR A 185 -13.34 12.60 1.03
N ALA A 186 -12.07 12.38 1.30
CA ALA A 186 -11.27 11.36 0.63
C ALA A 186 -11.90 9.96 0.77
N GLY A 187 -12.33 9.61 1.98
CA GLY A 187 -13.03 8.35 2.23
C GLY A 187 -14.39 8.26 1.53
N LEU A 188 -15.20 9.32 1.54
CA LEU A 188 -16.45 9.37 0.81
C LEU A 188 -16.25 9.14 -0.70
N ILE A 189 -15.27 9.82 -1.31
CA ILE A 189 -14.92 9.63 -2.73
C ILE A 189 -14.50 8.18 -2.99
N THR A 190 -13.66 7.62 -2.12
CA THR A 190 -13.21 6.22 -2.21
C THR A 190 -14.37 5.24 -2.10
N ALA A 191 -15.37 5.53 -1.25
CA ALA A 191 -16.55 4.70 -1.11
C ALA A 191 -17.38 4.65 -2.39
N PHE A 192 -17.60 5.80 -3.03
CA PHE A 192 -18.33 5.86 -4.31
C PHE A 192 -17.54 5.18 -5.44
N LYS A 193 -16.22 5.40 -5.52
CA LYS A 193 -15.37 4.71 -6.47
C LYS A 193 -15.49 3.18 -6.39
N ASN A 194 -15.53 2.64 -5.17
CA ASN A 194 -15.55 1.20 -4.93
C ASN A 194 -16.96 0.59 -4.88
N LYS A 195 -18.00 1.41 -4.95
CA LYS A 195 -19.39 0.95 -5.00
C LYS A 195 -19.67 0.27 -6.34
N LEU A 196 -20.25 -0.93 -6.29
CA LEU A 196 -20.68 -1.66 -7.49
C LEU A 196 -22.21 -1.74 -7.52
N PRO A 197 -22.85 -1.64 -8.71
CA PRO A 197 -22.23 -1.30 -10.01
C PRO A 197 -21.82 0.18 -10.10
N THR A 198 -20.79 0.46 -10.91
CA THR A 198 -20.41 1.84 -11.23
C THR A 198 -21.40 2.42 -12.24
N THR A 199 -21.89 3.63 -11.99
CA THR A 199 -22.83 4.35 -12.86
C THR A 199 -22.25 5.72 -13.21
N GLU A 200 -22.80 6.38 -14.23
CA GLU A 200 -22.45 7.78 -14.55
C GLU A 200 -22.68 8.73 -13.36
N GLU A 201 -23.66 8.43 -12.51
CA GLU A 201 -23.91 9.17 -11.27
C GLU A 201 -22.72 9.12 -10.30
N THR A 202 -21.87 8.06 -10.37
CA THR A 202 -20.70 7.92 -9.51
C THR A 202 -19.71 9.07 -9.72
N THR A 203 -19.44 9.42 -10.97
CA THR A 203 -18.50 10.52 -11.31
C THR A 203 -19.08 11.88 -11.00
N ALA A 204 -20.39 12.08 -11.24
CA ALA A 204 -21.08 13.30 -10.84
C ALA A 204 -21.03 13.51 -9.31
N LYS A 205 -21.20 12.43 -8.54
CA LYS A 205 -21.11 12.49 -7.08
C LYS A 205 -19.71 12.80 -6.59
N ILE A 206 -18.67 12.29 -7.25
CA ILE A 206 -17.27 12.64 -6.94
C ILE A 206 -17.05 14.16 -7.12
N ILE A 207 -17.52 14.75 -8.24
CA ILE A 207 -17.41 16.19 -8.46
C ILE A 207 -18.16 16.98 -7.38
N GLU A 208 -19.35 16.52 -7.00
CA GLU A 208 -20.15 17.15 -5.94
C GLU A 208 -19.39 17.13 -4.60
N LEU A 209 -18.81 15.99 -4.21
CA LEU A 209 -18.05 15.87 -2.97
C LEU A 209 -16.81 16.76 -2.96
N VAL A 210 -16.10 16.90 -4.10
CA VAL A 210 -15.00 17.85 -4.23
C VAL A 210 -15.48 19.30 -4.03
N LYS A 211 -16.65 19.67 -4.57
CA LYS A 211 -17.22 21.00 -4.35
C LYS A 211 -17.63 21.22 -2.88
N GLN A 212 -18.24 20.23 -2.26
CA GLN A 212 -18.64 20.29 -0.85
C GLN A 212 -17.42 20.43 0.08
N SER A 213 -16.30 19.77 -0.23
CA SER A 213 -15.09 19.83 0.59
C SER A 213 -14.50 21.25 0.73
N LYS A 214 -14.80 22.16 -0.19
CA LYS A 214 -14.33 23.54 -0.13
C LYS A 214 -15.04 24.36 0.95
N GLY A 215 -16.31 24.06 1.25
CA GLY A 215 -17.09 24.78 2.25
C GLY A 215 -16.68 24.46 3.71
N TRP A 216 -15.98 23.34 3.92
CA TRP A 216 -15.61 22.85 5.27
C TRP A 216 -14.17 23.12 5.65
N SER A 217 -13.30 23.53 4.71
CA SER A 217 -11.89 23.87 4.99
C SER A 217 -11.70 25.04 5.98
N SER A 218 -12.75 25.83 6.22
CA SER A 218 -12.75 26.95 7.18
C SER A 218 -13.07 26.55 8.62
N ILE A 219 -13.45 25.28 8.88
CA ILE A 219 -13.82 24.76 10.21
C ILE A 219 -12.77 23.77 10.73
N GLU A 220 -11.65 23.61 10.07
CA GLU A 220 -10.51 22.92 10.64
C GLU A 220 -10.06 23.73 11.88
N ALA A 221 -10.71 23.46 13.01
CA ALA A 221 -10.06 23.73 14.28
C ALA A 221 -8.69 23.07 14.17
N SER A 222 -7.64 23.84 14.39
CA SER A 222 -6.29 23.37 14.56
C SER A 222 -6.28 22.29 15.65
N THR A 223 -6.70 21.09 15.31
CA THR A 223 -6.30 19.93 16.05
C THR A 223 -4.82 19.87 15.79
N ASP A 224 -4.09 20.21 16.82
CA ASP A 224 -2.67 19.94 16.94
C ASP A 224 -2.48 18.51 16.44
N SER A 225 -2.17 18.40 15.15
CA SER A 225 -1.83 17.14 14.50
C SER A 225 -0.44 16.83 15.02
N GLY A 226 -0.38 16.48 16.30
CA GLY A 226 0.77 15.81 16.84
C GLY A 226 0.98 14.62 15.92
N GLU A 227 1.90 14.78 14.96
CA GLU A 227 2.56 13.64 14.36
C GLU A 227 2.71 12.66 15.51
N ASN A 228 2.19 11.45 15.37
CA ASN A 228 2.46 10.39 16.34
C ASN A 228 3.96 10.12 16.24
N VAL A 229 4.72 11.03 16.83
CA VAL A 229 6.18 11.19 16.72
C VAL A 229 6.89 9.91 17.13
N MET A 230 6.26 9.09 17.99
CA MET A 230 6.80 7.81 18.39
C MET A 230 6.83 6.74 17.31
N MET A 231 5.99 6.83 16.25
CA MET A 231 5.83 5.74 15.28
C MET A 231 6.04 6.14 13.83
N ASN A 232 6.31 7.41 13.55
CA ASN A 232 6.54 7.94 12.20
C ASN A 232 5.48 7.50 11.16
N VAL A 233 4.20 7.52 11.58
CA VAL A 233 3.03 7.22 10.74
C VAL A 233 2.33 8.53 10.40
N SER A 234 2.27 8.86 9.11
CA SER A 234 1.52 10.03 8.66
C SER A 234 0.01 9.76 8.65
N GLU A 235 -0.80 10.82 8.68
CA GLU A 235 -2.26 10.71 8.54
C GLU A 235 -2.64 10.02 7.22
N GLU A 236 -1.91 10.32 6.14
CA GLU A 236 -2.13 9.69 4.85
C GLU A 236 -1.90 8.16 4.89
N GLU A 237 -0.88 7.71 5.63
CA GLU A 237 -0.64 6.28 5.85
C GLU A 237 -1.73 5.64 6.73
N LEU A 238 -2.12 6.34 7.81
CA LEU A 238 -3.14 5.87 8.74
C LEU A 238 -4.51 5.73 8.08
N TYR A 239 -4.88 6.71 7.23
CA TYR A 239 -6.19 6.72 6.57
C TYR A 239 -6.19 6.08 5.18
N ASN A 240 -5.07 5.44 4.79
CA ASN A 240 -4.93 4.73 3.50
C ASN A 240 -5.15 5.63 2.27
N ILE A 241 -4.67 6.87 2.33
CA ILE A 241 -4.76 7.82 1.22
C ILE A 241 -3.76 7.42 0.11
N PRO A 242 -4.14 7.51 -1.17
CA PRO A 242 -3.27 7.10 -2.29
C PRO A 242 -1.91 7.82 -2.34
N THR A 243 -1.81 9.00 -1.72
CA THR A 243 -0.57 9.80 -1.67
C THR A 243 0.39 9.40 -0.54
N ALA A 244 0.04 8.44 0.31
CA ALA A 244 0.80 8.06 1.50
C ALA A 244 2.29 7.75 1.23
N GLU A 245 2.61 7.14 0.09
CA GLU A 245 4.00 6.81 -0.28
C GLU A 245 4.85 8.05 -0.60
N PHE A 246 4.23 9.19 -0.88
CA PHE A 246 4.89 10.40 -1.37
C PHE A 246 4.97 11.53 -0.35
N VAL A 247 4.37 11.36 0.83
CA VAL A 247 4.25 12.40 1.88
C VAL A 247 5.61 12.97 2.30
N HIS A 248 6.63 12.11 2.39
CA HIS A 248 7.97 12.51 2.83
C HIS A 248 8.85 13.06 1.68
N ARG A 249 8.31 13.15 0.46
CA ARG A 249 9.04 13.63 -0.72
C ARG A 249 8.73 15.10 -0.97
N ARG A 250 9.71 15.97 -0.70
CA ARG A 250 9.56 17.42 -0.94
C ARG A 250 9.14 17.71 -2.38
N GLY A 251 8.11 18.56 -2.53
CA GLY A 251 7.65 19.05 -3.84
C GLY A 251 6.91 18.01 -4.69
N PHE A 252 6.70 16.78 -4.18
CA PHE A 252 5.99 15.75 -4.92
C PHE A 252 4.47 15.92 -4.84
N ILE A 253 3.95 16.21 -3.65
CA ILE A 253 2.54 16.46 -3.38
C ILE A 253 2.32 17.77 -2.64
N ASN A 254 1.21 18.44 -2.94
CA ASN A 254 0.66 19.52 -2.12
C ASN A 254 -0.47 18.96 -1.24
N ARG A 255 -0.24 18.85 0.06
CA ARG A 255 -1.20 18.26 1.04
C ARG A 255 -2.54 19.02 1.12
N GLN A 256 -2.61 20.25 0.64
CA GLN A 256 -3.87 20.99 0.52
C GLN A 256 -4.78 20.40 -0.56
N LEU A 257 -4.20 19.70 -1.54
CA LEU A 257 -4.91 19.11 -2.67
C LEU A 257 -5.34 17.64 -2.42
N THR A 258 -5.31 17.15 -1.16
CA THR A 258 -5.60 15.75 -0.82
C THR A 258 -6.92 15.26 -1.42
N VAL A 259 -7.99 16.06 -1.38
CA VAL A 259 -9.29 15.68 -1.94
C VAL A 259 -9.22 15.55 -3.46
N TYR A 260 -8.51 16.45 -4.14
CA TYR A 260 -8.27 16.37 -5.58
C TYR A 260 -7.41 15.16 -5.96
N HIS A 261 -6.39 14.82 -5.16
CA HIS A 261 -5.58 13.63 -5.38
C HIS A 261 -6.45 12.37 -5.38
N VAL A 262 -7.32 12.24 -4.40
CA VAL A 262 -8.20 11.06 -4.28
C VAL A 262 -9.25 11.04 -5.38
N ALA A 263 -9.80 12.20 -5.73
CA ALA A 263 -10.79 12.31 -6.82
C ALA A 263 -10.18 11.94 -8.18
N LEU A 264 -9.01 12.48 -8.51
CA LEU A 264 -8.32 12.14 -9.76
C LEU A 264 -7.89 10.66 -9.81
N ASN A 265 -7.40 10.12 -8.70
CA ASN A 265 -7.10 8.69 -8.61
C ASN A 265 -8.36 7.83 -8.81
N ALA A 266 -9.50 8.24 -8.27
CA ALA A 266 -10.78 7.56 -8.48
C ALA A 266 -11.21 7.62 -9.95
N CYS A 267 -11.14 8.79 -10.58
CA CYS A 267 -11.51 8.98 -11.97
C CYS A 267 -10.59 8.24 -12.96
N ALA A 268 -9.28 8.12 -12.63
CA ALA A 268 -8.36 7.32 -13.40
C ALA A 268 -8.73 5.83 -13.40
N ASP A 269 -9.14 5.30 -12.23
CA ASP A 269 -9.59 3.91 -12.10
C ASP A 269 -10.97 3.69 -12.77
N LEU A 270 -11.85 4.69 -12.75
CA LEU A 270 -13.17 4.67 -13.40
C LEU A 270 -13.11 4.98 -14.90
N LYS A 271 -11.95 5.31 -15.44
CA LYS A 271 -11.71 5.69 -16.84
C LYS A 271 -12.61 6.86 -17.31
N SER A 272 -12.82 7.86 -16.45
CA SER A 272 -13.67 9.01 -16.74
C SER A 272 -12.85 10.23 -17.14
N LYS A 273 -12.55 10.36 -18.44
CA LYS A 273 -11.75 11.44 -19.01
C LYS A 273 -12.39 12.82 -18.77
N GLU A 274 -13.69 12.96 -19.05
CA GLU A 274 -14.42 14.23 -18.89
C GLU A 274 -14.38 14.74 -17.44
N THR A 275 -14.49 13.82 -16.48
CA THR A 275 -14.42 14.17 -15.06
C THR A 275 -13.01 14.63 -14.67
N VAL A 276 -11.97 13.99 -15.20
CA VAL A 276 -10.57 14.41 -14.96
C VAL A 276 -10.35 15.82 -15.53
N GLU A 277 -10.79 16.10 -16.76
CA GLU A 277 -10.66 17.42 -17.37
C GLU A 277 -11.38 18.49 -16.52
N THR A 278 -12.62 18.21 -16.07
CA THR A 278 -13.39 19.09 -15.17
C THR A 278 -12.64 19.36 -13.85
N LEU A 279 -12.01 18.34 -13.26
CA LEU A 279 -11.25 18.50 -12.03
C LEU A 279 -9.95 19.29 -12.25
N LEU A 280 -9.24 19.05 -13.34
CA LEU A 280 -8.04 19.81 -13.71
C LEU A 280 -8.35 21.30 -13.90
N ASP A 281 -9.45 21.63 -14.59
CA ASP A 281 -9.90 23.00 -14.76
C ASP A 281 -10.34 23.64 -13.45
N THR A 282 -10.93 22.85 -12.56
CA THR A 282 -11.32 23.32 -11.23
C THR A 282 -10.10 23.65 -10.38
N ILE A 283 -9.05 22.83 -10.40
CA ILE A 283 -7.78 23.09 -9.71
C ILE A 283 -7.17 24.41 -10.19
N LYS A 284 -7.14 24.64 -11.53
CA LYS A 284 -6.62 25.89 -12.11
C LYS A 284 -7.47 27.10 -11.68
N ARG A 285 -8.80 26.99 -11.71
CA ARG A 285 -9.71 28.06 -11.28
C ARG A 285 -9.56 28.39 -9.80
N ASP A 286 -9.22 27.42 -8.96
CA ASP A 286 -8.95 27.62 -7.54
C ASP A 286 -7.55 28.21 -7.29
N GLY A 287 -6.76 28.50 -8.34
CA GLY A 287 -5.45 29.12 -8.25
C GLY A 287 -4.31 28.16 -7.87
N TYR A 288 -4.54 26.84 -7.91
CA TYR A 288 -3.52 25.86 -7.62
C TYR A 288 -2.76 25.41 -8.87
N SER A 289 -1.48 25.15 -8.71
CA SER A 289 -0.67 24.48 -9.72
C SER A 289 -0.70 22.98 -9.53
N TYR A 290 -0.60 22.24 -10.64
CA TYR A 290 -0.50 20.77 -10.58
C TYR A 290 0.80 20.35 -9.91
N ASP A 291 0.72 19.39 -9.00
CA ASP A 291 1.87 18.67 -8.48
C ASP A 291 2.10 17.37 -9.28
N VAL A 292 3.17 16.64 -8.93
CA VAL A 292 3.56 15.42 -9.65
C VAL A 292 2.44 14.37 -9.61
N PHE A 293 1.78 14.22 -8.46
CA PHE A 293 0.74 13.20 -8.30
C PHE A 293 -0.49 13.49 -9.16
N ILE A 294 -0.92 14.75 -9.25
CA ILE A 294 -2.03 15.16 -10.13
C ILE A 294 -1.73 14.80 -11.57
N VAL A 295 -0.53 15.14 -12.05
CA VAL A 295 -0.12 14.82 -13.43
C VAL A 295 -0.10 13.32 -13.67
N MET A 296 0.45 12.53 -12.74
CA MET A 296 0.44 11.08 -12.82
C MET A 296 -0.98 10.52 -12.93
N GLN A 297 -1.94 11.00 -12.14
CA GLN A 297 -3.31 10.48 -12.18
C GLN A 297 -4.04 10.89 -13.47
N ALA A 298 -3.81 12.11 -13.96
CA ALA A 298 -4.36 12.56 -15.24
C ALA A 298 -3.80 11.73 -16.40
N MET A 299 -2.48 11.50 -16.44
CA MET A 299 -1.85 10.60 -17.42
C MET A 299 -2.45 9.21 -17.37
N ARG A 300 -2.56 8.60 -16.17
CA ARG A 300 -3.19 7.28 -16.00
C ARG A 300 -4.60 7.23 -16.56
N CYS A 301 -5.41 8.27 -16.33
CA CYS A 301 -6.76 8.33 -16.87
C CYS A 301 -6.75 8.35 -18.40
N TYR A 302 -5.97 9.24 -19.01
CA TYR A 302 -5.88 9.33 -20.47
C TYR A 302 -5.45 8.02 -21.10
N PHE A 303 -4.40 7.40 -20.59
CA PHE A 303 -3.92 6.11 -21.09
C PHE A 303 -4.93 4.97 -20.89
N ASN A 304 -5.63 4.93 -19.75
CA ASN A 304 -6.69 3.95 -19.50
C ASN A 304 -7.90 4.13 -20.42
N CYS A 305 -8.07 5.33 -21.00
CA CYS A 305 -9.05 5.65 -22.03
C CYS A 305 -8.48 5.53 -23.46
N GLU A 306 -7.30 4.93 -23.63
CA GLU A 306 -6.59 4.77 -24.90
C GLU A 306 -6.22 6.11 -25.60
N ASP A 307 -6.25 7.21 -24.87
CA ASP A 307 -5.88 8.55 -25.35
C ASP A 307 -4.40 8.82 -25.06
N ILE A 308 -3.53 8.21 -25.86
CA ILE A 308 -2.07 8.35 -25.73
C ILE A 308 -1.63 9.80 -25.93
N ASP A 309 -2.25 10.51 -26.87
CA ASP A 309 -1.86 11.89 -27.20
C ASP A 309 -2.07 12.87 -26.06
N SER A 310 -3.21 12.79 -25.38
CA SER A 310 -3.46 13.62 -24.19
C SER A 310 -2.56 13.25 -23.02
N GLY A 311 -2.26 11.96 -22.85
CA GLY A 311 -1.32 11.49 -21.82
C GLY A 311 0.11 12.01 -22.04
N VAL A 312 0.60 11.98 -23.26
CA VAL A 312 1.91 12.53 -23.64
C VAL A 312 1.92 14.05 -23.48
N ARG A 313 0.90 14.74 -23.99
CA ARG A 313 0.79 16.21 -23.93
C ARG A 313 0.87 16.73 -22.50
N ILE A 314 0.12 16.17 -21.53
CA ILE A 314 0.16 16.65 -20.16
C ILE A 314 1.53 16.41 -19.49
N PHE A 315 2.23 15.33 -19.85
CA PHE A 315 3.60 15.07 -19.42
C PHE A 315 4.55 16.15 -19.98
N GLU A 316 4.48 16.47 -21.27
CA GLU A 316 5.32 17.46 -21.92
C GLU A 316 5.05 18.87 -21.37
N GLU A 317 3.78 19.27 -21.22
CA GLU A 317 3.39 20.55 -20.62
C GLU A 317 3.98 20.71 -19.22
N TYR A 318 3.89 19.67 -18.38
CA TYR A 318 4.42 19.72 -17.03
C TYR A 318 5.95 19.80 -17.03
N THR A 319 6.61 18.98 -17.84
CA THR A 319 8.08 18.88 -17.88
C THR A 319 8.76 20.02 -18.64
N SER A 320 8.00 20.83 -19.39
CA SER A 320 8.51 22.07 -20.01
C SER A 320 8.91 23.14 -18.98
N SER A 321 8.21 23.16 -17.82
CA SER A 321 8.43 24.15 -16.76
C SER A 321 9.06 23.58 -15.49
N ARG A 322 9.09 22.26 -15.34
CA ARG A 322 9.56 21.56 -14.14
C ARG A 322 10.39 20.32 -14.50
N PRO A 323 11.40 19.96 -13.69
CA PRO A 323 12.17 18.75 -13.94
C PRO A 323 11.27 17.52 -13.81
N PRO A 324 11.35 16.56 -14.74
CA PRO A 324 10.62 15.29 -14.64
C PRO A 324 11.13 14.46 -13.47
N THR A 325 10.26 13.58 -12.95
CA THR A 325 10.62 12.59 -11.93
C THR A 325 10.62 11.18 -12.52
N ALA A 326 11.25 10.23 -11.84
CA ALA A 326 11.23 8.83 -12.26
C ALA A 326 9.80 8.27 -12.35
N GLU A 327 8.93 8.68 -11.42
CA GLU A 327 7.52 8.25 -11.37
C GLU A 327 6.73 8.73 -12.58
N LEU A 328 6.96 9.97 -13.04
CA LEU A 328 6.31 10.49 -14.25
C LEU A 328 6.73 9.70 -15.48
N TYR A 329 8.04 9.38 -15.61
CA TYR A 329 8.51 8.52 -16.69
C TYR A 329 7.90 7.12 -16.62
N VAL A 330 7.87 6.51 -15.44
CA VAL A 330 7.28 5.17 -15.27
C VAL A 330 5.80 5.20 -15.65
N THR A 331 5.04 6.20 -15.18
CA THR A 331 3.62 6.36 -15.55
C THR A 331 3.43 6.56 -17.06
N LEU A 332 4.30 7.32 -17.72
CA LEU A 332 4.27 7.51 -19.17
C LEU A 332 4.54 6.19 -19.91
N ILE A 333 5.58 5.48 -19.50
CA ILE A 333 6.01 4.23 -20.15
C ILE A 333 4.93 3.14 -19.97
N GLU A 334 4.44 2.93 -18.74
CA GLU A 334 3.36 1.97 -18.47
C GLU A 334 2.09 2.33 -19.23
N GLY A 335 1.72 3.61 -19.23
CA GLY A 335 0.53 4.07 -19.91
C GLY A 335 0.61 3.95 -21.42
N ALA A 336 1.75 4.26 -22.02
CA ALA A 336 1.96 4.11 -23.45
C ALA A 336 1.89 2.64 -23.91
N MET A 337 2.20 1.67 -23.04
CA MET A 337 2.06 0.25 -23.32
C MET A 337 0.61 -0.26 -23.24
N VAL A 338 -0.35 0.52 -22.76
CA VAL A 338 -1.76 0.11 -22.73
C VAL A 338 -2.24 -0.16 -24.14
N GLY A 339 -2.86 -1.34 -24.33
CA GLY A 339 -3.35 -1.79 -25.64
C GLY A 339 -2.25 -2.29 -26.61
N TYR A 340 -0.98 -2.19 -26.25
CA TYR A 340 0.18 -2.68 -27.02
C TYR A 340 0.21 -2.23 -28.48
N THR A 341 -0.23 -1.00 -28.75
CA THR A 341 -0.18 -0.43 -30.10
C THR A 341 1.26 -0.17 -30.52
N PRO A 342 1.63 -0.33 -31.81
CA PRO A 342 3.00 -0.09 -32.29
C PRO A 342 3.52 1.30 -31.90
N ARG A 343 2.66 2.33 -32.01
CA ARG A 343 2.99 3.70 -31.59
C ARG A 343 3.23 3.81 -30.07
N GLY A 344 2.36 3.19 -29.27
CA GLY A 344 2.50 3.19 -27.81
C GLY A 344 3.78 2.49 -27.36
N MET A 345 4.11 1.35 -27.96
CA MET A 345 5.33 0.59 -27.68
C MET A 345 6.59 1.39 -28.07
N GLN A 346 6.55 2.11 -29.20
CA GLN A 346 7.65 3.00 -29.59
C GLN A 346 7.84 4.14 -28.57
N ILE A 347 6.75 4.82 -28.17
CA ILE A 347 6.79 5.88 -27.14
C ILE A 347 7.35 5.35 -25.83
N ALA A 348 6.94 4.16 -25.40
CA ALA A 348 7.43 3.52 -24.19
C ALA A 348 8.94 3.29 -24.26
N GLN A 349 9.45 2.73 -25.34
CA GLN A 349 10.87 2.46 -25.53
C GLN A 349 11.70 3.76 -25.56
N GLU A 350 11.30 4.76 -26.36
CA GLU A 350 12.00 6.05 -26.43
C GLU A 350 12.08 6.75 -25.07
N ASN A 351 11.00 6.71 -24.28
CA ASN A 351 10.99 7.34 -22.97
C ASN A 351 11.73 6.53 -21.91
N LEU A 352 11.79 5.21 -22.04
CA LEU A 352 12.64 4.37 -21.20
C LEU A 352 14.13 4.68 -21.41
N GLU A 353 14.54 4.87 -22.67
CA GLU A 353 15.90 5.29 -23.03
C GLU A 353 16.22 6.70 -22.51
N LYS A 354 15.28 7.66 -22.68
CA LYS A 354 15.43 9.04 -22.13
C LYS A 354 15.53 9.05 -20.60
N MET A 355 14.72 8.24 -19.92
CA MET A 355 14.77 8.09 -18.46
C MET A 355 16.14 7.56 -18.02
N TYR A 356 16.63 6.55 -18.72
CA TYR A 356 17.95 5.97 -18.44
C TYR A 356 19.08 6.96 -18.70
N ALA A 357 19.07 7.66 -19.84
CA ALA A 357 20.08 8.65 -20.20
C ALA A 357 20.16 9.81 -19.20
N ARG A 358 19.05 10.15 -18.54
CA ARG A 358 18.98 11.18 -17.46
C ARG A 358 19.46 10.66 -16.10
N GLY A 359 19.87 9.40 -15.99
CA GLY A 359 20.38 8.81 -14.76
C GLY A 359 19.33 8.49 -13.72
N PHE A 360 18.04 8.40 -14.08
CA PHE A 360 17.01 7.96 -13.16
C PHE A 360 17.17 6.47 -12.82
N PHE A 361 16.99 6.15 -11.53
CA PHE A 361 17.06 4.78 -11.04
C PHE A 361 15.66 4.22 -10.82
N LEU A 362 15.43 3.01 -11.32
CA LEU A 362 14.24 2.24 -10.99
C LEU A 362 14.40 1.63 -9.59
N ASN A 363 13.43 1.83 -8.73
CA ASN A 363 13.33 1.03 -7.51
C ASN A 363 12.71 -0.36 -7.85
N PRO A 364 12.80 -1.37 -6.93
CA PRO A 364 12.28 -2.71 -7.21
C PRO A 364 10.78 -2.74 -7.56
N LYS A 365 9.97 -1.83 -7.00
CA LYS A 365 8.54 -1.72 -7.32
C LYS A 365 8.34 -1.24 -8.75
N MET A 366 8.92 -0.10 -9.10
CA MET A 366 8.84 0.46 -10.46
C MET A 366 9.32 -0.52 -11.53
N GLY A 367 10.45 -1.18 -11.27
CA GLY A 367 10.97 -2.19 -12.19
C GLY A 367 10.05 -3.40 -12.34
N SER A 368 9.40 -3.81 -11.26
CA SER A 368 8.41 -4.90 -11.29
C SER A 368 7.15 -4.49 -12.05
N ASP A 369 6.66 -3.28 -11.84
CA ASP A 369 5.46 -2.77 -12.50
C ASP A 369 5.71 -2.62 -14.01
N LEU A 370 6.85 -2.06 -14.42
CA LEU A 370 7.26 -1.97 -15.83
C LEU A 370 7.43 -3.36 -16.50
N LEU A 371 8.07 -4.30 -15.83
CA LEU A 371 8.24 -5.65 -16.37
C LEU A 371 6.90 -6.36 -16.51
N LEU A 372 6.01 -6.22 -15.51
CA LEU A 372 4.67 -6.81 -15.54
C LEU A 372 3.83 -6.24 -16.70
N ALA A 373 3.88 -4.92 -16.88
CA ALA A 373 3.19 -4.25 -17.98
C ALA A 373 3.74 -4.72 -19.35
N ALA A 374 5.05 -4.71 -19.53
CA ALA A 374 5.68 -5.14 -20.80
C ALA A 374 5.47 -6.63 -21.09
N ALA A 375 5.41 -7.47 -20.04
CA ALA A 375 5.19 -8.92 -20.19
C ALA A 375 3.75 -9.27 -20.63
N GLY A 376 2.80 -8.34 -20.54
CA GLY A 376 1.43 -8.53 -21.02
C GLY A 376 1.29 -8.48 -22.54
N GLU A 377 2.33 -8.05 -23.28
CA GLU A 377 2.34 -8.05 -24.75
C GLU A 377 2.20 -9.48 -25.29
N LYS A 378 1.10 -9.74 -26.02
CA LYS A 378 0.85 -11.08 -26.60
C LYS A 378 1.33 -11.22 -28.05
N THR A 379 1.42 -10.10 -28.77
CA THR A 379 1.81 -10.03 -30.18
C THR A 379 3.07 -9.21 -30.31
N GLY A 380 4.05 -9.69 -31.07
CA GLY A 380 5.31 -8.98 -31.32
C GLY A 380 6.54 -9.67 -30.72
N GLY A 381 7.70 -9.07 -30.93
CA GLY A 381 9.01 -9.67 -30.63
C GLY A 381 9.42 -9.65 -29.16
N TYR A 382 8.55 -9.21 -28.24
CA TYR A 382 8.84 -9.12 -26.80
C TYR A 382 10.04 -8.21 -26.47
N THR A 383 10.36 -7.29 -27.39
CA THR A 383 11.56 -6.45 -27.33
C THR A 383 11.59 -5.60 -26.08
N THR A 384 10.45 -4.94 -25.77
CA THR A 384 10.35 -4.06 -24.59
C THR A 384 10.47 -4.84 -23.28
N ALA A 385 9.82 -6.01 -23.18
CA ALA A 385 9.93 -6.86 -21.99
C ALA A 385 11.37 -7.36 -21.78
N ASN A 386 12.03 -7.77 -22.89
CA ASN A 386 13.43 -8.18 -22.86
C ASN A 386 14.36 -7.02 -22.43
N TYR A 387 14.13 -5.83 -22.96
CA TYR A 387 14.91 -4.64 -22.60
C TYR A 387 14.74 -4.27 -21.12
N VAL A 388 13.49 -4.24 -20.62
CA VAL A 388 13.22 -3.99 -19.20
C VAL A 388 13.89 -5.04 -18.32
N TRP A 389 13.80 -6.34 -18.69
CA TRP A 389 14.48 -7.41 -17.96
C TRP A 389 15.99 -7.20 -17.90
N ASP A 390 16.64 -6.93 -19.04
CA ASP A 390 18.09 -6.72 -19.10
C ASP A 390 18.52 -5.50 -18.29
N LEU A 391 17.71 -4.42 -18.30
CA LEU A 391 17.93 -3.25 -17.46
C LEU A 391 17.89 -3.60 -15.96
N LEU A 392 16.91 -4.40 -15.53
CA LEU A 392 16.78 -4.82 -14.13
C LEU A 392 17.96 -5.70 -13.71
N GLN A 393 18.39 -6.65 -14.56
CA GLN A 393 19.54 -7.51 -14.29
C GLN A 393 20.85 -6.70 -14.19
N SER A 394 21.08 -5.77 -15.12
CA SER A 394 22.29 -4.92 -15.13
C SER A 394 22.41 -4.08 -13.85
N ARG A 395 21.28 -3.71 -13.25
CA ARG A 395 21.20 -2.91 -12.01
C ARG A 395 21.03 -3.75 -10.74
N ARG A 396 21.04 -5.08 -10.85
CA ARG A 396 20.82 -6.03 -9.72
C ARG A 396 19.51 -5.77 -8.98
N ILE A 397 18.48 -5.36 -9.71
CA ILE A 397 17.13 -5.15 -9.19
C ILE A 397 16.38 -6.47 -9.32
N SER A 398 15.91 -7.01 -8.19
CA SER A 398 15.09 -8.23 -8.18
C SER A 398 13.62 -7.87 -8.40
N PRO A 399 12.98 -8.30 -9.52
CA PRO A 399 11.56 -8.10 -9.73
C PRO A 399 10.71 -8.92 -8.77
N SER A 400 9.43 -8.54 -8.64
CA SER A 400 8.45 -9.28 -7.84
C SER A 400 8.07 -10.62 -8.49
N LEU A 401 7.60 -11.58 -7.68
CA LEU A 401 7.15 -12.89 -8.18
C LEU A 401 6.08 -12.77 -9.29
N PRO A 402 5.04 -11.92 -9.21
CA PRO A 402 4.08 -11.75 -10.30
C PRO A 402 4.71 -11.28 -11.61
N ALA A 403 5.66 -10.33 -11.55
CA ALA A 403 6.34 -9.81 -12.73
C ALA A 403 7.23 -10.88 -13.41
N VAL A 404 8.03 -11.61 -12.58
CA VAL A 404 8.87 -12.70 -13.11
C VAL A 404 8.02 -13.82 -13.68
N LYS A 405 6.88 -14.16 -13.03
CA LYS A 405 5.94 -15.16 -13.50
C LYS A 405 5.38 -14.79 -14.88
N ALA A 406 4.84 -13.57 -15.01
CA ALA A 406 4.28 -13.09 -16.29
C ALA A 406 5.32 -13.10 -17.42
N TYR A 407 6.54 -12.64 -17.12
CA TYR A 407 7.62 -12.64 -18.11
C TYR A 407 8.05 -14.06 -18.50
N TYR A 408 8.16 -14.98 -17.54
CA TYR A 408 8.50 -16.38 -17.80
C TYR A 408 7.44 -17.09 -18.65
N GLU A 409 6.15 -16.88 -18.33
CA GLU A 409 5.03 -17.42 -19.10
C GLU A 409 5.02 -16.86 -20.52
N GLY A 410 5.23 -15.55 -20.68
CA GLY A 410 5.30 -14.91 -21.99
C GLY A 410 6.48 -15.36 -22.85
N LEU A 411 7.63 -15.71 -22.27
CA LEU A 411 8.74 -16.32 -22.99
C LEU A 411 8.39 -17.73 -23.48
N LYS A 412 7.70 -18.54 -22.65
CA LYS A 412 7.25 -19.88 -23.04
C LYS A 412 6.21 -19.86 -24.15
N GLU A 413 5.26 -18.93 -24.12
CA GLU A 413 4.25 -18.77 -25.16
C GLU A 413 4.84 -18.46 -26.55
N ARG A 414 6.08 -17.96 -26.58
CA ARG A 414 6.81 -17.63 -27.82
C ARG A 414 7.71 -18.75 -28.31
N GLU A 415 7.54 -19.96 -27.78
CA GLU A 415 8.24 -21.18 -28.23
C GLU A 415 9.78 -21.03 -28.26
N ILE A 416 10.33 -20.22 -27.33
CA ILE A 416 11.78 -20.06 -27.18
C ILE A 416 12.38 -21.41 -26.78
N PRO A 417 13.53 -21.83 -27.38
CA PRO A 417 14.18 -23.09 -27.03
C PRO A 417 14.41 -23.25 -25.52
N ALA A 418 14.19 -24.45 -24.99
CA ALA A 418 14.28 -24.71 -23.56
C ALA A 418 15.68 -24.51 -22.98
N ASP A 419 16.70 -24.55 -23.83
CA ASP A 419 18.13 -24.31 -23.51
C ASP A 419 18.54 -22.84 -23.68
N ASP A 420 17.61 -21.96 -24.10
CA ASP A 420 17.89 -20.52 -24.19
C ASP A 420 18.36 -19.96 -22.82
N PRO A 421 19.53 -19.30 -22.78
CA PRO A 421 20.11 -18.80 -21.52
C PRO A 421 19.18 -17.86 -20.75
N ARG A 422 18.36 -17.06 -21.44
CA ARG A 422 17.38 -16.15 -20.84
C ARG A 422 16.25 -16.93 -20.18
N LEU A 423 15.67 -17.90 -20.89
CA LEU A 423 14.60 -18.72 -20.37
C LEU A 423 15.04 -19.52 -19.15
N VAL A 424 16.24 -20.08 -19.17
CA VAL A 424 16.85 -20.82 -18.03
C VAL A 424 17.07 -19.90 -16.84
N LEU A 425 17.59 -18.69 -17.06
CA LEU A 425 17.86 -17.71 -15.98
C LEU A 425 16.54 -17.25 -15.34
N VAL A 426 15.55 -16.88 -16.14
CA VAL A 426 14.23 -16.44 -15.68
C VAL A 426 13.53 -17.57 -14.92
N GLY A 427 13.60 -18.80 -15.43
CA GLY A 427 13.02 -19.98 -14.78
C GLY A 427 13.62 -20.24 -13.40
N ARG A 428 14.95 -20.18 -13.25
CA ARG A 428 15.60 -20.31 -11.94
C ARG A 428 15.19 -19.22 -10.96
N MET A 429 15.06 -17.97 -11.45
CA MET A 429 14.60 -16.85 -10.61
C MET A 429 13.15 -17.06 -10.17
N TYR A 430 12.28 -17.50 -11.10
CA TYR A 430 10.88 -17.84 -10.80
C TYR A 430 10.77 -18.92 -9.73
N ASP A 431 11.50 -20.01 -9.86
CA ASP A 431 11.48 -21.13 -8.90
C ASP A 431 11.95 -20.66 -7.51
N ASN A 432 13.04 -19.89 -7.45
CA ASN A 432 13.55 -19.35 -6.19
C ASN A 432 12.54 -18.41 -5.50
N LEU A 433 11.90 -17.52 -6.26
CA LEU A 433 10.87 -16.62 -5.73
C LEU A 433 9.60 -17.38 -5.32
N ASN A 434 9.22 -18.39 -6.09
CA ASN A 434 8.06 -19.21 -5.79
C ASN A 434 8.26 -20.04 -4.51
N LEU A 435 9.44 -20.60 -4.29
CA LEU A 435 9.80 -21.27 -3.04
C LEU A 435 9.74 -20.33 -1.82
N ARG A 436 10.18 -19.07 -2.00
CA ARG A 436 10.20 -18.08 -0.90
C ARG A 436 8.82 -17.47 -0.61
N PHE A 437 8.02 -17.25 -1.61
CA PHE A 437 6.80 -16.44 -1.52
C PHE A 437 5.52 -17.15 -2.02
N GLY A 438 5.62 -18.23 -2.81
CA GLY A 438 4.50 -18.92 -3.43
C GLY A 438 3.65 -19.74 -2.46
N GLY A 439 4.25 -20.28 -1.40
CA GLY A 439 3.56 -21.13 -0.42
C GLY A 439 2.73 -20.41 0.65
N ARG A 440 2.76 -19.08 0.69
CA ARG A 440 2.09 -18.26 1.74
C ARG A 440 0.67 -17.78 1.38
N ARG A 441 0.11 -18.16 0.23
CA ARG A 441 -1.24 -17.72 -0.20
C ARG A 441 -2.37 -18.72 0.01
N ASN A 442 -2.09 -19.93 0.48
CA ASN A 442 -3.08 -21.02 0.61
C ASN A 442 -3.23 -21.56 2.03
N THR A 443 -2.97 -20.76 3.08
CA THR A 443 -3.35 -21.13 4.45
C THR A 443 -3.97 -19.96 5.19
#